data_368b536a05d6e605edbe358583d26518
#
_entry.id   368b536a05d6e605edbe358583d26518
#
_cell.length_a   1.000
_cell.length_b   1.000
_cell.length_c   1.000
_cell.angle_alpha   90.00
_cell.angle_beta   90.00
_cell.angle_gamma   90.00
#
_symmetry.space_group_name_H-M   'P 1'
#
loop_
_entity.id
_entity.type
_entity.pdbx_description
1 polymer ?
#
loop_
_entity_poly.entity_id
_entity_poly.type
_entity_poly.pdbx_seq_one_letter_code
_entity_poly.pdbx_strand_id
1 'polypeptide(L)'
;MNLSSVWNTVYPIIIAILFFELVIIIHEAGHFGAARLMKIKVNEFSVGMGPKIFSFTKGQTKYSLRWILFGGYCAMEGEDEDSDDSGSFSKKSVGARMFVVAAGAIMNLILGFLIVVCIVSSGDLIGTTTVAKFDDNAVSAASGLQAGDTIKSIDGMRCLLYTSPS
;
A
#
# COMPACT_ATOMS: atom_id res chain seq x y z
N MET A 1 6.33 -23.43 26.17
CA MET A 1 5.94 -22.66 24.98
C MET A 1 6.84 -23.18 23.85
N ASN A 2 6.27 -23.83 22.82
CA ASN A 2 7.07 -24.44 21.75
C ASN A 2 7.59 -23.35 20.80
N LEU A 3 8.85 -23.48 20.38
CA LEU A 3 9.51 -22.54 19.47
C LEU A 3 8.70 -22.31 18.17
N SER A 4 8.05 -23.35 17.66
CA SER A 4 7.15 -23.28 16.51
C SER A 4 5.91 -22.40 16.76
N SER A 5 5.34 -22.45 17.97
CA SER A 5 4.19 -21.60 18.34
C SER A 5 4.57 -20.13 18.41
N VAL A 6 5.76 -19.83 18.97
CA VAL A 6 6.28 -18.45 19.01
C VAL A 6 6.53 -17.94 17.58
N TRP A 7 7.14 -18.75 16.73
CA TRP A 7 7.43 -18.40 15.34
C TRP A 7 6.16 -18.11 14.54
N ASN A 8 5.15 -18.94 14.67
CA ASN A 8 3.85 -18.76 13.98
C ASN A 8 3.13 -17.46 14.39
N THR A 9 3.42 -16.93 15.57
CA THR A 9 2.86 -15.65 16.03
C THR A 9 3.72 -14.46 15.60
N VAL A 10 5.04 -14.57 15.72
CA VAL A 10 5.97 -13.46 15.49
C VAL A 10 6.16 -13.17 14.00
N TYR A 11 6.24 -14.20 13.16
CA TYR A 11 6.46 -14.04 11.72
C TYR A 11 5.38 -13.17 11.01
N PRO A 12 4.06 -13.39 11.23
CA PRO A 12 3.04 -12.53 10.62
C PRO A 12 3.12 -11.08 11.09
N ILE A 13 3.49 -10.86 12.35
CA ILE A 13 3.67 -9.50 12.90
C ILE A 13 4.83 -8.78 12.20
N ILE A 14 5.96 -9.47 12.02
CA ILE A 14 7.10 -8.89 11.29
C ILE A 14 6.71 -8.54 9.85
N ILE A 15 6.01 -9.43 9.14
CA ILE A 15 5.54 -9.15 7.78
C ILE A 15 4.59 -7.95 7.76
N ALA A 16 3.64 -7.87 8.70
CA ALA A 16 2.72 -6.75 8.79
C ALA A 16 3.45 -5.42 9.00
N ILE A 17 4.47 -5.39 9.87
CA ILE A 17 5.30 -4.22 10.10
C ILE A 17 6.07 -3.83 8.83
N LEU A 18 6.70 -4.78 8.16
CA LEU A 18 7.45 -4.52 6.93
C LEU A 18 6.54 -4.04 5.80
N PHE A 19 5.34 -4.60 5.69
CA PHE A 19 4.35 -4.17 4.71
C PHE A 19 3.85 -2.75 5.00
N PHE A 20 3.59 -2.43 6.27
CA PHE A 20 3.18 -1.10 6.69
C PHE A 20 4.26 -0.06 6.38
N GLU A 21 5.52 -0.38 6.68
CA GLU A 21 6.66 0.49 6.36
C GLU A 21 6.80 0.69 4.84
N LEU A 22 6.61 -0.36 4.03
CA LEU A 22 6.60 -0.25 2.58
C LEU A 22 5.56 0.75 2.07
N VAL A 23 4.34 0.71 2.62
CA VAL A 23 3.25 1.64 2.27
C VAL A 23 3.65 3.08 2.60
N ILE A 24 4.30 3.31 3.75
CA ILE A 24 4.80 4.63 4.14
C ILE A 24 5.91 5.11 3.20
N ILE A 25 6.89 4.27 2.91
CA ILE A 25 8.00 4.62 2.00
C ILE A 25 7.45 5.02 0.62
N ILE A 26 6.45 4.31 0.10
CA ILE A 26 5.82 4.63 -1.19
C ILE A 26 5.06 5.95 -1.12
N HIS A 27 4.37 6.22 -0.02
CA HIS A 27 3.73 7.50 0.24
C HIS A 27 4.73 8.65 0.22
N GLU A 28 5.82 8.55 0.99
CA GLU A 28 6.88 9.56 1.05
C GLU A 28 7.61 9.72 -0.30
N ALA A 29 7.78 8.61 -1.04
CA ALA A 29 8.34 8.65 -2.39
C ALA A 29 7.43 9.40 -3.36
N GLY A 30 6.12 9.40 -3.15
CA GLY A 30 5.15 10.22 -3.88
C GLY A 30 5.43 11.70 -3.68
N HIS A 31 5.54 12.17 -2.44
CA HIS A 31 5.90 13.54 -2.11
C HIS A 31 7.26 13.92 -2.69
N PHE A 32 8.25 13.06 -2.53
CA PHE A 32 9.59 13.26 -3.05
C PHE A 32 9.59 13.43 -4.58
N GLY A 33 8.92 12.53 -5.31
CA GLY A 33 8.84 12.59 -6.77
C GLY A 33 8.13 13.85 -7.26
N ALA A 34 7.00 14.19 -6.66
CA ALA A 34 6.23 15.39 -6.99
C ALA A 34 7.01 16.68 -6.66
N ALA A 35 7.67 16.74 -5.51
CA ALA A 35 8.54 17.87 -5.14
C ALA A 35 9.63 18.09 -6.18
N ARG A 36 10.30 17.03 -6.62
CA ARG A 36 11.32 17.08 -7.66
C ARG A 36 10.77 17.57 -9.01
N LEU A 37 9.57 17.07 -9.41
CA LEU A 37 8.90 17.53 -10.63
C LEU A 37 8.55 19.02 -10.58
N MET A 38 8.12 19.52 -9.42
CA MET A 38 7.78 20.92 -9.20
C MET A 38 9.00 21.80 -8.89
N LYS A 39 10.21 21.23 -8.97
CA LYS A 39 11.48 21.93 -8.65
C LYS A 39 11.47 22.50 -7.24
N ILE A 40 10.93 21.76 -6.29
CA ILE A 40 11.02 22.01 -4.86
C ILE A 40 12.26 21.28 -4.34
N LYS A 41 13.03 21.96 -3.52
CA LYS A 41 14.22 21.39 -2.91
C LYS A 41 13.82 20.46 -1.78
N VAL A 42 14.27 19.21 -1.86
CA VAL A 42 14.09 18.24 -0.78
C VAL A 42 15.39 18.16 0.02
N ASN A 43 15.31 18.51 1.29
CA ASN A 43 16.44 18.55 2.20
C ASN A 43 16.79 17.16 2.73
N GLU A 44 15.79 16.39 3.17
CA GLU A 44 16.00 15.05 3.68
C GLU A 44 14.84 14.12 3.26
N PHE A 45 15.20 12.91 2.82
CA PHE A 45 14.29 11.79 2.64
C PHE A 45 14.69 10.71 3.63
N SER A 46 13.78 10.37 4.55
CA SER A 46 14.08 9.44 5.65
C SER A 46 13.14 8.25 5.65
N VAL A 47 13.74 7.07 5.80
CA VAL A 47 13.04 5.82 6.11
C VAL A 47 13.17 5.58 7.61
N GLY A 48 12.04 5.44 8.29
CA GLY A 48 11.99 5.32 9.73
C GLY A 48 12.07 6.67 10.47
N MET A 49 11.97 6.61 11.78
CA MET A 49 12.04 7.73 12.72
C MET A 49 13.12 7.50 13.79
N GLY A 50 13.39 8.52 14.61
CA GLY A 50 14.32 8.46 15.72
C GLY A 50 15.80 8.62 15.33
N PRO A 51 16.75 8.05 16.09
CA PRO A 51 18.17 8.18 15.84
C PRO A 51 18.59 7.61 14.48
N LYS A 52 19.57 8.24 13.82
CA LYS A 52 20.08 7.80 12.53
C LYS A 52 20.98 6.58 12.68
N ILE A 53 20.71 5.53 11.88
CA ILE A 53 21.61 4.39 11.70
C ILE A 53 22.66 4.75 10.66
N PHE A 54 22.18 5.21 9.50
CA PHE A 54 22.99 5.50 8.33
C PHE A 54 22.43 6.70 7.58
N SER A 55 23.31 7.52 6.98
CA SER A 55 22.87 8.59 6.08
C SER A 55 23.95 8.89 5.05
N PHE A 56 23.52 9.27 3.85
CA PHE A 56 24.38 9.76 2.79
C PHE A 56 23.70 10.92 2.06
N THR A 57 24.49 11.77 1.44
CA THR A 57 23.96 12.91 0.68
C THR A 57 24.22 12.66 -0.80
N LYS A 58 23.18 12.83 -1.63
CA LYS A 58 23.27 12.78 -3.09
C LYS A 58 22.65 14.03 -3.69
N GLY A 59 23.46 14.87 -4.30
CA GLY A 59 23.03 16.18 -4.76
C GLY A 59 22.65 17.10 -3.60
N GLN A 60 21.44 17.61 -3.59
CA GLN A 60 20.92 18.50 -2.54
C GLN A 60 20.10 17.77 -1.47
N THR A 61 19.90 16.46 -1.61
CA THR A 61 19.05 15.68 -0.74
C THR A 61 19.88 14.73 0.12
N LYS A 62 19.62 14.73 1.41
CA LYS A 62 20.15 13.78 2.36
C LYS A 62 19.19 12.59 2.47
N TYR A 63 19.68 11.38 2.29
CA TYR A 63 18.96 10.15 2.49
C TYR A 63 19.36 9.54 3.81
N SER A 64 18.40 9.17 4.64
CA SER A 64 18.67 8.59 5.96
C SER A 64 17.81 7.37 6.26
N LEU A 65 18.42 6.41 6.95
CA LEU A 65 17.77 5.25 7.55
C LEU A 65 17.84 5.41 9.07
N ARG A 66 16.72 5.20 9.76
CA ARG A 66 16.59 5.42 11.20
C ARG A 66 16.17 4.15 11.93
N TRP A 67 16.36 4.13 13.25
CA TRP A 67 16.18 2.93 14.07
C TRP A 67 14.73 2.44 14.17
N ILE A 68 13.78 3.35 14.23
CA ILE A 68 12.37 3.02 14.41
C ILE A 68 11.76 2.91 13.01
N LEU A 69 11.58 1.67 12.55
CA LEU A 69 10.96 1.36 11.26
C LEU A 69 9.43 1.51 11.33
N PHE A 70 8.99 2.64 11.85
CA PHE A 70 7.59 3.08 11.86
C PHE A 70 7.57 4.52 11.42
N GLY A 71 7.25 4.72 10.14
CA GLY A 71 7.18 6.04 9.56
C GLY A 71 8.36 6.40 8.66
N GLY A 72 8.28 7.57 8.12
CA GLY A 72 9.28 8.19 7.27
C GLY A 72 8.93 9.66 7.13
N TYR A 73 9.74 10.41 6.40
CA TYR A 73 9.40 11.77 6.03
C TYR A 73 10.20 12.25 4.83
N CYS A 74 9.59 13.18 4.12
CA CYS A 74 10.19 13.91 3.02
C CYS A 74 10.22 15.41 3.39
N ALA A 75 11.32 15.88 4.00
CA ALA A 75 11.45 17.27 4.42
C ALA A 75 11.78 18.17 3.22
N MET A 76 10.91 19.11 2.94
CA MET A 76 11.04 20.07 1.86
C MET A 76 11.48 21.44 2.39
N GLU A 77 12.25 22.16 1.60
CA GLU A 77 12.65 23.52 1.93
C GLU A 77 11.44 24.44 2.01
N GLY A 78 11.29 25.16 3.10
CA GLY A 78 10.20 26.12 3.29
C GLY A 78 8.82 25.51 3.45
N GLU A 79 8.75 24.29 3.97
CA GLU A 79 7.49 23.62 4.33
C GLU A 79 6.99 24.07 5.71
N ASP A 80 7.86 24.01 6.71
CA ASP A 80 7.53 24.38 8.11
C ASP A 80 7.90 25.82 8.44
N GLU A 81 8.91 26.41 7.78
CA GLU A 81 9.39 27.75 8.02
C GLU A 81 9.56 28.48 6.69
N ASP A 82 9.37 29.82 6.72
CA ASP A 82 9.61 30.64 5.54
C ASP A 82 11.09 30.58 5.14
N SER A 83 11.34 30.34 3.86
CA SER A 83 12.67 30.26 3.30
C SER A 83 12.82 31.18 2.09
N ASP A 84 13.96 31.85 1.98
CA ASP A 84 14.28 32.71 0.84
C ASP A 84 14.77 31.95 -0.41
N ASP A 85 14.95 30.64 -0.30
CA ASP A 85 15.35 29.79 -1.42
C ASP A 85 14.25 29.79 -2.52
N SER A 86 14.64 29.93 -3.76
CA SER A 86 13.74 29.89 -4.93
C SER A 86 13.10 28.50 -5.12
N GLY A 87 13.70 27.46 -4.57
CA GLY A 87 13.19 26.09 -4.51
C GLY A 87 12.29 25.82 -3.31
N SER A 88 11.96 26.85 -2.50
CA SER A 88 11.08 26.69 -1.33
C SER A 88 9.66 26.30 -1.72
N PHE A 89 9.08 25.39 -0.94
CA PHE A 89 7.68 24.94 -1.05
C PHE A 89 6.71 26.13 -0.91
N SER A 90 6.95 27.02 0.05
CA SER A 90 6.11 28.19 0.32
C SER A 90 6.04 29.17 -0.87
N LYS A 91 7.10 29.24 -1.69
CA LYS A 91 7.17 30.13 -2.88
C LYS A 91 6.54 29.53 -4.14
N LYS A 92 6.11 28.27 -4.12
CA LYS A 92 5.47 27.65 -5.28
C LYS A 92 3.98 28.01 -5.37
N SER A 93 3.46 27.89 -6.58
CA SER A 93 2.02 28.10 -6.82
C SER A 93 1.17 27.17 -5.98
N VAL A 94 -0.05 27.57 -5.65
CA VAL A 94 -0.99 26.75 -4.87
C VAL A 94 -1.21 25.39 -5.54
N GLY A 95 -1.36 25.34 -6.87
CA GLY A 95 -1.54 24.08 -7.60
C GLY A 95 -0.34 23.14 -7.45
N ALA A 96 0.91 23.67 -7.49
CA ALA A 96 2.10 22.86 -7.29
C ALA A 96 2.16 22.29 -5.87
N ARG A 97 1.83 23.09 -4.86
CA ARG A 97 1.76 22.63 -3.46
C ARG A 97 0.69 21.55 -3.26
N MET A 98 -0.51 21.77 -3.80
CA MET A 98 -1.59 20.78 -3.74
C MET A 98 -1.19 19.46 -4.42
N PHE A 99 -0.53 19.53 -5.59
CA PHE A 99 -0.05 18.35 -6.29
C PHE A 99 0.95 17.56 -5.43
N VAL A 100 1.91 18.24 -4.80
CA VAL A 100 2.88 17.58 -3.92
C VAL A 100 2.20 16.93 -2.73
N VAL A 101 1.28 17.63 -2.06
CA VAL A 101 0.54 17.09 -0.91
C VAL A 101 -0.33 15.88 -1.30
N ALA A 102 -0.97 15.93 -2.46
CA ALA A 102 -1.81 14.82 -2.93
C ALA A 102 -0.99 13.60 -3.41
N ALA A 103 0.27 13.80 -3.83
CA ALA A 103 1.07 12.78 -4.48
C ALA A 103 1.33 11.54 -3.59
N GLY A 104 1.50 11.73 -2.29
CA GLY A 104 1.65 10.62 -1.35
C GLY A 104 0.44 9.68 -1.36
N ALA A 105 -0.76 10.25 -1.22
CA ALA A 105 -2.01 9.48 -1.26
C ALA A 105 -2.23 8.82 -2.63
N ILE A 106 -1.92 9.52 -3.73
CA ILE A 106 -2.03 8.98 -5.09
C ILE A 106 -1.13 7.76 -5.26
N MET A 107 0.11 7.80 -4.76
CA MET A 107 1.03 6.67 -4.83
C MET A 107 0.52 5.46 -4.06
N ASN A 108 -0.11 5.65 -2.91
CA ASN A 108 -0.73 4.55 -2.16
C ASN A 108 -1.95 3.96 -2.90
N LEU A 109 -2.76 4.78 -3.58
CA LEU A 109 -3.84 4.28 -4.42
C LEU A 109 -3.32 3.46 -5.60
N ILE A 110 -2.24 3.91 -6.24
CA ILE A 110 -1.57 3.16 -7.32
C ILE A 110 -1.04 1.83 -6.78
N LEU A 111 -0.38 1.83 -5.63
CA LEU A 111 0.11 0.60 -4.98
C LEU A 111 -1.05 -0.36 -4.70
N GLY A 112 -2.14 0.11 -4.09
CA GLY A 112 -3.32 -0.69 -3.80
C GLY A 112 -3.92 -1.29 -5.07
N PHE A 113 -4.04 -0.49 -6.13
CA PHE A 113 -4.50 -0.96 -7.43
C PHE A 113 -3.60 -2.07 -8.00
N LEU A 114 -2.28 -1.89 -7.97
CA LEU A 114 -1.32 -2.88 -8.44
C LEU A 114 -1.41 -4.19 -7.64
N ILE A 115 -1.56 -4.11 -6.33
CA ILE A 115 -1.74 -5.28 -5.46
C ILE A 115 -3.02 -6.04 -5.86
N VAL A 116 -4.14 -5.33 -6.03
CA VAL A 116 -5.40 -5.96 -6.45
C VAL A 116 -5.25 -6.61 -7.82
N VAL A 117 -4.60 -5.96 -8.79
CA VAL A 117 -4.33 -6.54 -10.10
C VAL A 117 -3.50 -7.81 -9.98
N CYS A 118 -2.45 -7.81 -9.16
CA CYS A 118 -1.63 -9.00 -8.93
C CYS A 118 -2.44 -10.15 -8.32
N ILE A 119 -3.27 -9.86 -7.32
CA ILE A 119 -4.14 -10.86 -6.66
C ILE A 119 -5.13 -11.44 -7.66
N VAL A 120 -5.80 -10.60 -8.44
CA VAL A 120 -6.78 -11.03 -9.45
C VAL A 120 -6.10 -11.84 -10.56
N SER A 121 -4.90 -11.43 -10.98
CA SER A 121 -4.14 -12.12 -12.04
C SER A 121 -3.59 -13.48 -11.61
N SER A 122 -3.37 -13.71 -10.31
CA SER A 122 -2.93 -15.00 -9.79
C SER A 122 -4.02 -16.09 -9.84
N GLY A 123 -5.29 -15.69 -10.00
CA GLY A 123 -6.40 -16.62 -10.22
C GLY A 123 -6.90 -17.38 -8.98
N ASP A 124 -6.11 -17.38 -7.90
CA ASP A 124 -6.38 -18.21 -6.71
C ASP A 124 -7.43 -17.63 -5.75
N LEU A 125 -7.78 -16.34 -5.92
CA LEU A 125 -8.64 -15.61 -4.97
C LEU A 125 -9.94 -15.05 -5.59
N ILE A 126 -10.24 -15.39 -6.83
CA ILE A 126 -11.51 -14.98 -7.44
C ILE A 126 -12.58 -15.97 -6.99
N GLY A 127 -13.37 -15.58 -6.00
CA GLY A 127 -14.58 -16.30 -5.65
C GLY A 127 -15.50 -16.34 -6.87
N THR A 128 -15.71 -17.51 -7.44
CA THR A 128 -16.71 -17.73 -8.48
C THR A 128 -18.04 -18.17 -7.86
N THR A 129 -19.13 -17.99 -8.56
CA THR A 129 -20.44 -18.54 -8.14
C THR A 129 -20.54 -20.03 -8.42
N THR A 130 -19.50 -20.65 -8.97
CA THR A 130 -19.43 -22.07 -9.27
C THR A 130 -18.95 -22.86 -8.06
N VAL A 131 -19.69 -23.90 -7.69
CA VAL A 131 -19.33 -24.82 -6.61
C VAL A 131 -18.09 -25.61 -7.03
N ALA A 132 -16.93 -25.31 -6.45
CA ALA A 132 -15.68 -25.98 -6.79
C ALA A 132 -15.58 -27.36 -6.10
N LYS A 133 -15.89 -27.41 -4.82
CA LYS A 133 -15.89 -28.62 -3.99
C LYS A 133 -16.75 -28.40 -2.75
N PHE A 134 -17.11 -29.49 -2.09
CA PHE A 134 -17.76 -29.46 -0.78
C PHE A 134 -16.75 -29.75 0.32
N ASP A 135 -16.91 -29.15 1.47
CA ASP A 135 -16.22 -29.58 2.68
C ASP A 135 -16.82 -30.90 3.18
N ASP A 136 -16.02 -31.68 3.91
CA ASP A 136 -16.38 -33.03 4.35
C ASP A 136 -17.70 -33.14 5.13
N ASN A 137 -18.18 -32.04 5.73
CA ASN A 137 -19.42 -31.95 6.50
C ASN A 137 -20.46 -31.00 5.87
N ALA A 138 -20.37 -30.70 4.59
CA ALA A 138 -21.28 -29.76 3.94
C ALA A 138 -22.69 -30.34 3.77
N VAL A 139 -23.65 -29.80 4.50
CA VAL A 139 -25.07 -30.19 4.41
C VAL A 139 -25.64 -29.89 3.01
N SER A 140 -25.10 -28.91 2.30
CA SER A 140 -25.52 -28.53 0.95
C SER A 140 -25.24 -29.61 -0.10
N ALA A 141 -24.29 -30.51 0.11
CA ALA A 141 -24.09 -31.67 -0.76
C ALA A 141 -25.30 -32.65 -0.71
N ALA A 142 -25.97 -32.77 0.45
CA ALA A 142 -27.15 -33.61 0.62
C ALA A 142 -28.41 -32.99 0.00
N SER A 143 -28.44 -31.70 -0.31
CA SER A 143 -29.58 -31.00 -0.91
C SER A 143 -29.61 -31.02 -2.44
N GLY A 144 -28.72 -31.80 -3.08
CA GLY A 144 -28.69 -32.03 -4.53
C GLY A 144 -27.76 -31.10 -5.33
N LEU A 145 -27.05 -30.20 -4.67
CA LEU A 145 -25.98 -29.40 -5.29
C LEU A 145 -24.80 -30.30 -5.67
N GLN A 146 -24.22 -30.07 -6.84
CA GLN A 146 -23.08 -30.82 -7.36
C GLN A 146 -21.87 -29.88 -7.60
N ALA A 147 -20.66 -30.42 -7.55
CA ALA A 147 -19.48 -29.69 -7.99
C ALA A 147 -19.62 -29.34 -9.46
N GLY A 148 -19.36 -28.07 -9.82
CA GLY A 148 -19.60 -27.53 -11.15
C GLY A 148 -20.91 -26.75 -11.30
N ASP A 149 -21.83 -26.84 -10.34
CA ASP A 149 -23.06 -26.04 -10.37
C ASP A 149 -22.78 -24.55 -10.19
N THR A 150 -23.53 -23.71 -10.89
CA THR A 150 -23.41 -22.26 -10.77
C THR A 150 -24.60 -21.67 -10.02
N ILE A 151 -24.32 -21.02 -8.91
CA ILE A 151 -25.34 -20.35 -8.07
C ILE A 151 -25.70 -19.01 -8.73
N LYS A 152 -26.92 -18.89 -9.25
CA LYS A 152 -27.41 -17.67 -9.92
C LYS A 152 -28.06 -16.68 -8.95
N SER A 153 -28.73 -17.18 -7.94
CA SER A 153 -29.44 -16.38 -6.94
C SER A 153 -29.61 -17.14 -5.63
N ILE A 154 -29.67 -16.42 -4.52
CA ILE A 154 -29.97 -16.92 -3.19
C ILE A 154 -31.11 -16.07 -2.64
N ASP A 155 -32.20 -16.66 -2.19
CA ASP A 155 -33.40 -15.98 -1.67
C ASP A 155 -33.95 -14.87 -2.59
N GLY A 156 -33.90 -15.10 -3.91
CA GLY A 156 -34.32 -14.13 -4.93
C GLY A 156 -33.34 -13.00 -5.24
N MET A 157 -32.23 -12.90 -4.49
CA MET A 157 -31.15 -11.94 -4.79
C MET A 157 -30.14 -12.56 -5.74
N ARG A 158 -29.85 -11.85 -6.84
CA ARG A 158 -28.83 -12.29 -7.82
C ARG A 158 -27.44 -12.27 -7.19
N CYS A 159 -26.66 -13.30 -7.48
CA CYS A 159 -25.26 -13.34 -7.07
C CYS A 159 -24.46 -12.33 -7.90
N LEU A 160 -23.87 -11.31 -7.26
CA LEU A 160 -23.18 -10.19 -7.93
C LEU A 160 -21.88 -10.61 -8.66
N LEU A 161 -21.35 -11.81 -8.37
CA LEU A 161 -20.14 -12.33 -8.99
C LEU A 161 -20.43 -13.10 -10.31
N TYR A 162 -21.70 -13.11 -10.77
CA TYR A 162 -22.07 -13.73 -12.02
C TYR A 162 -21.71 -12.80 -13.19
N THR A 163 -20.60 -13.06 -13.85
CA THR A 163 -20.36 -12.61 -15.22
C THR A 163 -20.82 -13.72 -16.16
N SER A 164 -21.96 -13.54 -16.81
CA SER A 164 -22.43 -14.45 -17.82
C SER A 164 -21.45 -14.44 -19.01
N PRO A 165 -20.79 -15.54 -19.36
CA PRO A 165 -20.30 -15.66 -20.71
C PRO A 165 -21.54 -15.75 -21.62
N SER A 166 -21.67 -14.78 -22.50
CA SER A 166 -22.61 -14.78 -23.61
C SER A 166 -22.31 -15.93 -24.59
#